data_0c42e60f4e51418867f7749f19f3da1e
#
_entry.id   0c42e60f4e51418867f7749f19f3da1e
#
_cell.length_a   1.000
_cell.length_b   1.000
_cell.length_c   1.000
_cell.angle_alpha   90.00
_cell.angle_beta   90.00
_cell.angle_gamma   90.00
#
_symmetry.space_group_name_H-M   'P 1'
#
loop_
_entity.id
_entity.type
_entity.pdbx_description
1 polymer ?
#
loop_
_entity_poly.entity_id
_entity_poly.type
_entity_poly.pdbx_seq_one_letter_code
_entity_poly.pdbx_strand_id
1 'polypeptide(L)'
;MILYNLFPLLGGRFSQWSEHFDRAVAMGFNWIYVNPIQELGESGSLYSIADYFSINQDFLDPESRESPEAQVRRMTNQAHGKGLKVMIDLVLNHCAMDSPLTREHPEWFVRDADGQIANSSCDHDGETVVWKDLARFDHQESSDAEGLFRYCRKVVEHLLGLGFDGFRCDAAYQVPADFWARLIPETKSAHPDVCFVAETLGCTADQTRETAAAGFDYVFNSSKWWNFRDWWLIEQYNLVRESTRSISFPESHDTDRLSEEMNGNIAALKQRYLFAALFSAGVMMPMGFEYGMRKRLHVINTTPADWQLNGIDL
;
A
#
# COMPACT_ATOMS: atom_id res chain seq x y z
N MET A 1 -6.03 14.64 -3.89
CA MET A 1 -5.47 13.78 -2.81
C MET A 1 -3.98 14.00 -2.76
N ILE A 2 -3.41 14.28 -1.57
CA ILE A 2 -1.98 14.52 -1.38
C ILE A 2 -1.53 13.58 -0.24
N LEU A 3 -0.85 12.47 -0.62
CA LEU A 3 -0.51 11.37 0.28
C LEU A 3 0.95 11.46 0.73
N TYR A 4 1.16 11.43 2.03
CA TYR A 4 2.47 11.17 2.62
C TYR A 4 2.54 9.69 3.04
N ASN A 5 3.39 8.91 2.40
CA ASN A 5 3.56 7.51 2.77
C ASN A 5 4.47 7.40 3.99
N LEU A 6 3.89 7.08 5.11
CA LEU A 6 4.59 6.77 6.36
C LEU A 6 4.92 5.29 6.38
N PHE A 7 6.22 4.97 6.24
CA PHE A 7 6.71 3.60 6.23
C PHE A 7 6.95 3.11 7.67
N PRO A 8 6.17 2.14 8.17
CA PRO A 8 6.14 1.78 9.59
C PRO A 8 7.50 1.43 10.20
N LEU A 9 8.32 0.63 9.47
CA LEU A 9 9.65 0.23 9.95
C LEU A 9 10.61 1.42 10.11
N LEU A 10 10.48 2.46 9.28
CA LEU A 10 11.28 3.69 9.41
C LEU A 10 10.67 4.63 10.46
N GLY A 11 9.34 4.65 10.56
CA GLY A 11 8.59 5.47 11.51
C GLY A 11 8.70 4.99 12.97
N GLY A 12 9.03 3.72 13.18
CA GLY A 12 9.11 3.12 14.50
C GLY A 12 7.74 2.88 15.14
N ARG A 13 7.64 3.09 16.45
CA ARG A 13 6.41 2.83 17.22
C ARG A 13 5.34 3.88 17.00
N PHE A 14 4.07 3.51 17.11
CA PHE A 14 2.94 4.44 16.94
C PHE A 14 3.04 5.71 17.78
N SER A 15 3.63 5.63 18.98
CA SER A 15 3.86 6.79 19.85
C SER A 15 4.81 7.84 19.26
N GLN A 16 5.64 7.45 18.28
CA GLN A 16 6.61 8.33 17.61
C GLN A 16 6.04 9.01 16.36
N TRP A 17 4.87 8.57 15.85
CA TRP A 17 4.37 9.03 14.55
C TRP A 17 3.79 10.45 14.56
N SER A 18 3.48 11.00 15.73
CA SER A 18 2.92 12.36 15.84
C SER A 18 3.78 13.44 15.18
N GLU A 19 5.12 13.31 15.27
CA GLU A 19 6.06 14.26 14.64
C GLU A 19 6.00 14.17 13.11
N HIS A 20 5.83 12.94 12.56
CA HIS A 20 5.65 12.75 11.12
C HIS A 20 4.33 13.32 10.62
N PHE A 21 3.26 13.26 11.44
CA PHE A 21 1.98 13.91 11.12
C PHE A 21 2.11 15.44 11.08
N ASP A 22 2.80 16.03 12.08
CA ASP A 22 3.04 17.48 12.10
C ASP A 22 3.82 17.93 10.86
N ARG A 23 4.84 17.16 10.47
CA ARG A 23 5.61 17.43 9.26
C ARG A 23 4.75 17.29 8.00
N ALA A 24 3.96 16.24 7.86
CA ALA A 24 3.07 16.06 6.73
C ALA A 24 2.09 17.24 6.58
N VAL A 25 1.50 17.70 7.68
CA VAL A 25 0.63 18.89 7.70
C VAL A 25 1.40 20.14 7.27
N ALA A 26 2.60 20.34 7.81
CA ALA A 26 3.44 21.50 7.47
C ALA A 26 3.80 21.57 5.98
N MET A 27 3.95 20.41 5.33
CA MET A 27 4.18 20.28 3.88
C MET A 27 2.89 20.35 3.03
N GLY A 28 1.70 20.44 3.66
CA GLY A 28 0.42 20.53 2.96
C GLY A 28 -0.20 19.19 2.55
N PHE A 29 0.26 18.07 3.10
CA PHE A 29 -0.39 16.77 2.90
C PHE A 29 -1.73 16.71 3.64
N ASN A 30 -2.69 15.98 3.07
CA ASN A 30 -4.01 15.80 3.66
C ASN A 30 -4.36 14.31 3.92
N TRP A 31 -3.47 13.41 3.54
CA TRP A 31 -3.55 11.98 3.80
C TRP A 31 -2.20 11.43 4.28
N ILE A 32 -2.25 10.53 5.24
CA ILE A 32 -1.17 9.59 5.56
C ILE A 32 -1.51 8.25 4.92
N TYR A 33 -0.57 7.66 4.21
CA TYR A 33 -0.64 6.29 3.73
C TYR A 33 0.35 5.43 4.51
N VAL A 34 -0.14 4.38 5.14
CA VAL A 34 0.62 3.48 6.01
C VAL A 34 0.71 2.11 5.35
N ASN A 35 1.93 1.55 5.22
CA ASN A 35 2.13 0.16 4.79
C ASN A 35 1.59 -0.80 5.87
N PRO A 36 1.48 -2.13 5.61
CA PRO A 36 0.86 -3.05 6.55
C PRO A 36 1.45 -2.99 7.96
N ILE A 37 0.58 -3.08 8.98
CA ILE A 37 0.93 -3.05 10.41
C ILE A 37 0.49 -4.32 11.15
N GLN A 38 -0.06 -5.27 10.44
CA GLN A 38 -0.58 -6.52 10.99
C GLN A 38 0.56 -7.45 11.41
N GLU A 39 0.20 -8.53 12.12
CA GLU A 39 1.14 -9.57 12.52
C GLU A 39 1.79 -10.24 11.31
N LEU A 40 3.11 -10.40 11.36
CA LEU A 40 3.92 -10.87 10.24
C LEU A 40 4.16 -12.38 10.31
N GLY A 41 4.36 -13.01 9.15
CA GLY A 41 4.91 -14.35 9.03
C GLY A 41 6.41 -14.42 9.31
N GLU A 42 6.96 -15.63 9.30
CA GLU A 42 8.37 -15.91 9.63
C GLU A 42 9.38 -15.13 8.76
N SER A 43 9.01 -14.71 7.55
CA SER A 43 9.90 -13.91 6.69
C SER A 43 10.18 -12.50 7.24
N GLY A 44 9.30 -11.98 8.10
CA GLY A 44 9.38 -10.63 8.65
C GLY A 44 9.03 -9.52 7.65
N SER A 45 8.55 -9.86 6.45
CA SER A 45 8.10 -8.87 5.47
C SER A 45 6.76 -8.25 5.90
N LEU A 46 6.63 -6.92 5.80
CA LEU A 46 5.36 -6.22 6.06
C LEU A 46 4.19 -6.77 5.22
N TYR A 47 4.48 -7.30 4.05
CA TYR A 47 3.47 -7.85 3.13
C TYR A 47 3.21 -9.34 3.35
N SER A 48 4.00 -10.02 4.17
CA SER A 48 3.78 -11.41 4.58
C SER A 48 2.93 -11.45 5.86
N ILE A 49 1.62 -11.19 5.71
CA ILE A 49 0.69 -11.07 6.85
C ILE A 49 0.28 -12.47 7.33
N ALA A 50 0.58 -12.80 8.59
CA ALA A 50 0.18 -14.05 9.22
C ALA A 50 -1.22 -13.98 9.83
N ASP A 51 -1.55 -12.86 10.50
CA ASP A 51 -2.86 -12.61 11.10
C ASP A 51 -3.32 -11.18 10.80
N TYR A 52 -4.42 -11.05 10.08
CA TYR A 52 -4.99 -9.76 9.65
C TYR A 52 -5.65 -8.97 10.80
N PHE A 53 -5.95 -9.62 11.92
CA PHE A 53 -6.66 -9.03 13.05
C PHE A 53 -5.74 -8.69 14.23
N SER A 54 -4.50 -9.18 14.21
CA SER A 54 -3.46 -8.87 15.18
C SER A 54 -2.53 -7.77 14.66
N ILE A 55 -1.94 -7.01 15.58
CA ILE A 55 -1.02 -5.91 15.28
C ILE A 55 0.41 -6.33 15.59
N ASN A 56 1.34 -6.05 14.69
CA ASN A 56 2.76 -6.32 14.88
C ASN A 56 3.29 -5.61 16.14
N GLN A 57 3.89 -6.39 17.02
CA GLN A 57 4.39 -5.96 18.34
C GLN A 57 5.47 -4.88 18.24
N ASP A 58 6.24 -4.83 17.14
CA ASP A 58 7.31 -3.87 16.93
C ASP A 58 6.81 -2.43 16.84
N PHE A 59 5.54 -2.24 16.45
CA PHE A 59 4.91 -0.93 16.35
C PHE A 59 4.23 -0.46 17.64
N LEU A 60 4.07 -1.37 18.60
CA LEU A 60 3.42 -1.06 19.87
C LEU A 60 4.38 -0.41 20.85
N ASP A 61 3.87 0.45 21.71
CA ASP A 61 4.58 0.97 22.85
C ASP A 61 4.52 -0.08 23.99
N PRO A 62 5.66 -0.70 24.37
CA PRO A 62 5.70 -1.76 25.37
C PRO A 62 5.39 -1.26 26.78
N GLU A 63 5.52 0.04 27.04
CA GLU A 63 5.19 0.65 28.33
C GLU A 63 3.69 1.03 28.41
N SER A 64 2.95 0.96 27.31
CA SER A 64 1.53 1.27 27.28
C SER A 64 0.71 0.14 27.93
N ARG A 65 -0.33 0.54 28.67
CA ARG A 65 -1.34 -0.39 29.19
C ARG A 65 -2.55 -0.55 28.26
N GLU A 66 -2.56 0.15 27.13
CA GLU A 66 -3.61 0.05 26.14
C GLU A 66 -3.47 -1.25 25.33
N SER A 67 -4.61 -1.78 24.86
CA SER A 67 -4.56 -2.89 23.92
C SER A 67 -3.92 -2.46 22.58
N PRO A 68 -3.40 -3.39 21.75
CA PRO A 68 -2.87 -3.09 20.44
C PRO A 68 -3.82 -2.24 19.59
N GLU A 69 -5.10 -2.60 19.54
CA GLU A 69 -6.12 -1.87 18.77
C GLU A 69 -6.38 -0.46 19.34
N ALA A 70 -6.29 -0.30 20.66
CA ALA A 70 -6.45 1.01 21.29
C ALA A 70 -5.28 1.94 20.93
N GLN A 71 -4.06 1.40 20.82
CA GLN A 71 -2.90 2.16 20.36
C GLN A 71 -3.04 2.58 18.90
N VAL A 72 -3.56 1.72 18.01
CA VAL A 72 -3.86 2.08 16.62
C VAL A 72 -4.93 3.16 16.56
N ARG A 73 -6.06 3.00 17.31
CA ARG A 73 -7.10 4.05 17.35
C ARG A 73 -6.57 5.38 17.89
N ARG A 74 -5.67 5.37 18.85
CA ARG A 74 -5.01 6.58 19.34
C ARG A 74 -4.20 7.24 18.22
N MET A 75 -3.43 6.45 17.47
CA MET A 75 -2.62 6.93 16.34
C MET A 75 -3.50 7.55 15.25
N THR A 76 -4.56 6.87 14.80
CA THR A 76 -5.50 7.41 13.80
C THR A 76 -6.20 8.67 14.29
N ASN A 77 -6.65 8.70 15.55
CA ASN A 77 -7.26 9.90 16.17
C ASN A 77 -6.28 11.08 16.26
N GLN A 78 -4.99 10.82 16.51
CA GLN A 78 -3.96 11.89 16.49
C GLN A 78 -3.80 12.49 15.08
N ALA A 79 -3.80 11.66 14.05
CA ALA A 79 -3.78 12.13 12.65
C ALA A 79 -5.05 12.95 12.32
N HIS A 80 -6.23 12.46 12.68
CA HIS A 80 -7.51 13.15 12.51
C HIS A 80 -7.54 14.51 13.25
N GLY A 81 -7.02 14.55 14.48
CA GLY A 81 -6.92 15.79 15.26
C GLY A 81 -6.05 16.87 14.60
N LYS A 82 -5.19 16.47 13.66
CA LYS A 82 -4.35 17.36 12.84
C LYS A 82 -4.95 17.64 11.45
N GLY A 83 -6.16 17.13 11.15
CA GLY A 83 -6.85 17.32 9.88
C GLY A 83 -6.38 16.35 8.77
N LEU A 84 -5.63 15.31 9.12
CA LEU A 84 -5.18 14.27 8.19
C LEU A 84 -6.19 13.11 8.15
N LYS A 85 -6.45 12.54 6.98
CA LYS A 85 -7.04 11.21 6.83
C LYS A 85 -5.95 10.15 6.81
N VAL A 86 -6.29 8.92 7.18
CA VAL A 86 -5.33 7.81 7.27
C VAL A 86 -5.77 6.67 6.36
N MET A 87 -4.88 6.28 5.45
CA MET A 87 -5.03 5.13 4.54
C MET A 87 -4.07 4.03 4.96
N ILE A 88 -4.51 2.79 4.89
CA ILE A 88 -3.64 1.63 5.14
C ILE A 88 -3.55 0.74 3.91
N ASP A 89 -2.44 0.02 3.78
CA ASP A 89 -2.31 -1.04 2.78
C ASP A 89 -3.28 -2.20 3.07
N LEU A 90 -3.98 -2.62 2.04
CA LEU A 90 -4.91 -3.74 2.08
C LEU A 90 -4.41 -4.85 1.16
N VAL A 91 -3.85 -5.90 1.74
CA VAL A 91 -3.27 -7.03 1.04
C VAL A 91 -4.29 -8.15 1.00
N LEU A 92 -4.97 -8.34 -0.13
CA LEU A 92 -6.01 -9.38 -0.31
C LEU A 92 -5.69 -10.36 -1.43
N ASN A 93 -4.53 -10.28 -2.06
CA ASN A 93 -4.05 -11.18 -3.11
C ASN A 93 -3.26 -12.38 -2.54
N HIS A 94 -2.73 -12.25 -1.32
CA HIS A 94 -1.95 -13.28 -0.64
C HIS A 94 -1.93 -13.08 0.88
N CYS A 95 -1.43 -14.07 1.61
CA CYS A 95 -1.02 -13.94 3.00
C CYS A 95 0.35 -14.60 3.21
N ALA A 96 0.86 -14.63 4.44
CA ALA A 96 2.07 -15.39 4.77
C ALA A 96 1.86 -16.90 4.52
N MET A 97 2.89 -17.59 4.01
CA MET A 97 2.83 -19.05 3.78
C MET A 97 2.63 -19.82 5.10
N ASP A 98 3.12 -19.30 6.20
CA ASP A 98 2.98 -19.86 7.55
C ASP A 98 1.74 -19.34 8.30
N SER A 99 0.89 -18.52 7.67
CA SER A 99 -0.38 -18.08 8.25
C SER A 99 -1.25 -19.28 8.66
N PRO A 100 -1.96 -19.20 9.81
CA PRO A 100 -2.94 -20.22 10.20
C PRO A 100 -3.98 -20.51 9.11
N LEU A 101 -4.34 -19.53 8.29
CA LEU A 101 -5.31 -19.66 7.19
C LEU A 101 -4.93 -20.77 6.21
N THR A 102 -3.64 -21.02 5.96
CA THR A 102 -3.18 -22.07 5.03
C THR A 102 -3.57 -23.48 5.50
N ARG A 103 -3.77 -23.66 6.80
CA ARG A 103 -4.18 -24.92 7.44
C ARG A 103 -5.66 -24.98 7.75
N GLU A 104 -6.25 -23.83 8.15
CA GLU A 104 -7.64 -23.75 8.57
C GLU A 104 -8.61 -23.67 7.37
N HIS A 105 -8.16 -23.04 6.28
CA HIS A 105 -8.91 -22.81 5.05
C HIS A 105 -8.06 -23.12 3.80
N PRO A 106 -7.54 -24.35 3.66
CA PRO A 106 -6.67 -24.71 2.54
C PRO A 106 -7.35 -24.58 1.18
N GLU A 107 -8.68 -24.57 1.13
CA GLU A 107 -9.52 -24.35 -0.05
C GLU A 107 -9.48 -22.89 -0.57
N TRP A 108 -9.01 -21.94 0.23
CA TRP A 108 -8.91 -20.52 -0.17
C TRP A 108 -7.66 -20.21 -1.00
N PHE A 109 -6.82 -21.20 -1.26
CA PHE A 109 -5.52 -20.95 -1.90
C PHE A 109 -5.41 -21.65 -3.26
N VAL A 110 -4.78 -20.96 -4.21
CA VAL A 110 -4.40 -21.53 -5.50
C VAL A 110 -3.49 -22.73 -5.28
N ARG A 111 -3.66 -23.78 -6.10
CA ARG A 111 -2.80 -24.96 -6.09
C ARG A 111 -1.85 -24.94 -7.28
N ASP A 112 -0.60 -25.30 -7.03
CA ASP A 112 0.38 -25.55 -8.09
C ASP A 112 0.19 -26.94 -8.74
N ALA A 113 1.04 -27.27 -9.71
CA ALA A 113 0.98 -28.54 -10.44
C ALA A 113 1.19 -29.78 -9.55
N ASP A 114 1.85 -29.61 -8.40
CA ASP A 114 2.12 -30.68 -7.42
C ASP A 114 1.03 -30.73 -6.33
N GLY A 115 -0.02 -29.90 -6.43
CA GLY A 115 -1.12 -29.82 -5.48
C GLY A 115 -0.77 -29.07 -4.19
N GLN A 116 0.40 -28.42 -4.12
CA GLN A 116 0.79 -27.58 -2.99
C GLN A 116 0.15 -26.18 -3.12
N ILE A 117 0.10 -25.43 -2.03
CA ILE A 117 -0.32 -24.00 -2.08
C ILE A 117 0.66 -23.24 -2.97
N ALA A 118 0.14 -22.58 -4.00
CA ALA A 118 0.95 -21.79 -4.92
C ALA A 118 1.45 -20.51 -4.25
N ASN A 119 2.70 -20.16 -4.56
CA ASN A 119 3.28 -18.90 -4.15
C ASN A 119 2.74 -17.72 -4.95
N SER A 120 2.70 -16.55 -4.36
CA SER A 120 2.44 -15.31 -5.08
C SER A 120 3.63 -14.98 -5.99
N SER A 121 3.35 -14.41 -7.16
CA SER A 121 4.37 -14.06 -8.15
C SER A 121 3.93 -12.86 -8.99
N CYS A 122 4.89 -12.20 -9.62
CA CYS A 122 4.63 -11.23 -10.68
C CYS A 122 5.64 -11.39 -11.81
N ASP A 123 5.26 -10.94 -13.00
CA ASP A 123 6.18 -10.83 -14.12
C ASP A 123 6.85 -9.45 -14.09
N HIS A 124 8.18 -9.44 -14.16
CA HIS A 124 8.99 -8.24 -14.18
C HIS A 124 10.06 -8.37 -15.25
N ASP A 125 10.06 -7.48 -16.24
CA ASP A 125 11.01 -7.47 -17.38
C ASP A 125 11.16 -8.80 -18.11
N GLY A 126 10.06 -9.58 -18.20
CA GLY A 126 10.04 -10.89 -18.86
C GLY A 126 10.53 -12.05 -18.01
N GLU A 127 10.83 -11.82 -16.74
CA GLU A 127 11.13 -12.85 -15.75
C GLU A 127 10.02 -12.93 -14.71
N THR A 128 9.66 -14.15 -14.28
CA THR A 128 8.69 -14.35 -13.19
C THR A 128 9.42 -14.35 -11.86
N VAL A 129 9.12 -13.33 -11.04
CA VAL A 129 9.59 -13.26 -9.64
C VAL A 129 8.58 -13.99 -8.76
N VAL A 130 9.05 -14.96 -7.97
CA VAL A 130 8.22 -15.77 -7.07
C VAL A 130 8.61 -15.49 -5.62
N TRP A 131 7.63 -15.12 -4.81
CA TRP A 131 7.80 -14.91 -3.36
C TRP A 131 7.38 -16.17 -2.60
N LYS A 132 8.38 -16.94 -2.15
CA LYS A 132 8.17 -18.24 -1.50
C LYS A 132 7.52 -18.17 -0.12
N ASP A 133 7.55 -17.01 0.50
CA ASP A 133 6.94 -16.70 1.79
C ASP A 133 5.47 -16.28 1.70
N LEU A 134 4.91 -16.18 0.48
CA LEU A 134 3.55 -15.73 0.23
C LEU A 134 2.68 -16.85 -0.36
N ALA A 135 1.54 -17.10 0.29
CA ALA A 135 0.49 -18.01 -0.15
C ALA A 135 -0.56 -17.23 -0.94
N ARG A 136 -0.78 -17.59 -2.22
CA ARG A 136 -1.71 -16.90 -3.12
C ARG A 136 -3.14 -17.30 -2.86
N PHE A 137 -4.03 -16.33 -2.58
CA PHE A 137 -5.47 -16.56 -2.48
C PHE A 137 -6.10 -16.89 -3.83
N ASP A 138 -7.10 -17.77 -3.81
CA ASP A 138 -7.92 -18.16 -4.95
C ASP A 138 -9.33 -17.54 -4.85
N HIS A 139 -9.50 -16.38 -5.44
CA HIS A 139 -10.76 -15.66 -5.45
C HIS A 139 -11.75 -16.17 -6.50
N GLN A 140 -11.34 -17.05 -7.42
CA GLN A 140 -12.14 -17.46 -8.57
C GLN A 140 -12.56 -18.93 -8.52
N GLU A 141 -11.63 -19.84 -8.27
CA GLU A 141 -11.84 -21.28 -8.37
C GLU A 141 -11.94 -21.97 -7.01
N SER A 142 -11.75 -21.22 -5.90
CA SER A 142 -11.93 -21.75 -4.55
C SER A 142 -13.33 -22.36 -4.38
N SER A 143 -13.40 -23.55 -3.79
CA SER A 143 -14.68 -24.19 -3.44
C SER A 143 -15.46 -23.43 -2.36
N ASP A 144 -14.81 -22.50 -1.64
CA ASP A 144 -15.43 -21.57 -0.68
C ASP A 144 -15.03 -20.11 -0.95
N ALA A 145 -15.13 -19.67 -2.21
CA ALA A 145 -14.86 -18.28 -2.60
C ALA A 145 -15.72 -17.26 -1.81
N GLU A 146 -16.95 -17.65 -1.44
CA GLU A 146 -17.82 -16.81 -0.60
C GLU A 146 -17.33 -16.71 0.84
N GLY A 147 -16.73 -17.76 1.39
CA GLY A 147 -16.06 -17.72 2.71
C GLY A 147 -14.86 -16.79 2.69
N LEU A 148 -14.01 -16.89 1.67
CA LEU A 148 -12.88 -15.99 1.47
C LEU A 148 -13.35 -14.53 1.31
N PHE A 149 -14.38 -14.26 0.50
CA PHE A 149 -14.95 -12.93 0.36
C PHE A 149 -15.41 -12.35 1.71
N ARG A 150 -16.18 -13.14 2.49
CA ARG A 150 -16.63 -12.72 3.83
C ARG A 150 -15.48 -12.45 4.78
N TYR A 151 -14.40 -13.23 4.69
CA TYR A 151 -13.18 -13.01 5.48
C TYR A 151 -12.53 -11.67 5.09
N CYS A 152 -12.29 -11.43 3.81
CA CYS A 152 -11.72 -10.16 3.31
C CYS A 152 -12.57 -8.96 3.73
N ARG A 153 -13.91 -9.07 3.66
CA ARG A 153 -14.80 -8.02 4.13
C ARG A 153 -14.66 -7.76 5.63
N LYS A 154 -14.49 -8.81 6.45
CA LYS A 154 -14.23 -8.64 7.90
C LYS A 154 -12.91 -7.93 8.15
N VAL A 155 -11.87 -8.18 7.35
CA VAL A 155 -10.59 -7.45 7.44
C VAL A 155 -10.82 -5.96 7.18
N VAL A 156 -11.56 -5.61 6.11
CA VAL A 156 -11.91 -4.21 5.80
C VAL A 156 -12.66 -3.55 6.96
N GLU A 157 -13.71 -4.20 7.48
CA GLU A 157 -14.51 -3.70 8.61
C GLU A 157 -13.66 -3.52 9.89
N HIS A 158 -12.75 -4.46 10.15
CA HIS A 158 -11.83 -4.36 11.28
C HIS A 158 -10.94 -3.13 11.17
N LEU A 159 -10.31 -2.91 10.03
CA LEU A 159 -9.42 -1.77 9.79
C LEU A 159 -10.19 -0.43 9.87
N LEU A 160 -11.41 -0.36 9.31
CA LEU A 160 -12.29 0.81 9.49
C LEU A 160 -12.62 1.04 10.96
N GLY A 161 -12.88 -0.03 11.72
CA GLY A 161 -13.09 0.02 13.17
C GLY A 161 -11.88 0.52 13.97
N LEU A 162 -10.68 0.46 13.40
CA LEU A 162 -9.46 1.04 13.95
C LEU A 162 -9.27 2.52 13.59
N GLY A 163 -10.15 3.10 12.77
CA GLY A 163 -10.15 4.50 12.41
C GLY A 163 -9.42 4.84 11.09
N PHE A 164 -9.15 3.85 10.23
CA PHE A 164 -8.65 4.14 8.89
C PHE A 164 -9.76 4.68 8.00
N ASP A 165 -9.45 5.66 7.15
CA ASP A 165 -10.39 6.32 6.23
C ASP A 165 -10.35 5.76 4.81
N GLY A 166 -9.43 4.86 4.54
CA GLY A 166 -9.29 4.30 3.19
C GLY A 166 -8.20 3.23 3.08
N PHE A 167 -8.09 2.69 1.88
CA PHE A 167 -7.22 1.56 1.57
C PHE A 167 -6.42 1.80 0.30
N ARG A 168 -5.12 1.54 0.35
CA ARG A 168 -4.34 1.25 -0.84
C ARG A 168 -4.34 -0.26 -1.02
N CYS A 169 -4.96 -0.75 -2.08
CA CYS A 169 -5.10 -2.17 -2.36
C CYS A 169 -3.86 -2.67 -3.10
N ASP A 170 -3.09 -3.49 -2.41
CA ASP A 170 -1.83 -4.08 -2.89
C ASP A 170 -2.09 -4.98 -4.09
N ALA A 171 -1.28 -4.81 -5.17
CA ALA A 171 -1.39 -5.56 -6.42
C ALA A 171 -2.86 -5.83 -6.81
N ALA A 172 -3.72 -4.79 -6.79
CA ALA A 172 -5.16 -4.92 -6.96
C ALA A 172 -5.58 -5.66 -8.23
N TYR A 173 -4.73 -5.63 -9.27
CA TYR A 173 -4.92 -6.36 -10.53
C TYR A 173 -4.77 -7.89 -10.39
N GLN A 174 -4.19 -8.39 -9.29
CA GLN A 174 -4.09 -9.83 -9.01
C GLN A 174 -5.36 -10.39 -8.33
N VAL A 175 -6.23 -9.51 -7.86
CA VAL A 175 -7.56 -9.87 -7.35
C VAL A 175 -8.58 -9.57 -8.44
N PRO A 176 -9.54 -10.48 -8.74
CA PRO A 176 -10.49 -10.29 -9.82
C PRO A 176 -11.28 -8.98 -9.73
N ALA A 177 -11.54 -8.34 -10.86
CA ALA A 177 -12.25 -7.06 -10.91
C ALA A 177 -13.66 -7.13 -10.33
N ASP A 178 -14.37 -8.25 -10.51
CA ASP A 178 -15.71 -8.50 -9.96
C ASP A 178 -15.70 -8.61 -8.43
N PHE A 179 -14.63 -9.13 -7.83
CA PHE A 179 -14.43 -9.11 -6.38
C PHE A 179 -14.42 -7.65 -5.85
N TRP A 180 -13.65 -6.75 -6.48
CA TRP A 180 -13.62 -5.35 -6.11
C TRP A 180 -14.95 -4.64 -6.39
N ALA A 181 -15.56 -4.92 -7.54
CA ALA A 181 -16.88 -4.38 -7.92
C ALA A 181 -18.00 -4.79 -6.95
N ARG A 182 -17.79 -5.83 -6.16
CA ARG A 182 -18.67 -6.24 -5.06
C ARG A 182 -18.24 -5.62 -3.73
N LEU A 183 -16.97 -5.74 -3.34
CA LEU A 183 -16.46 -5.31 -2.03
C LEU A 183 -16.58 -3.79 -1.83
N ILE A 184 -16.21 -3.00 -2.84
CA ILE A 184 -16.18 -1.54 -2.74
C ILE A 184 -17.58 -0.95 -2.51
N PRO A 185 -18.63 -1.27 -3.31
CA PRO A 185 -19.96 -0.75 -3.06
C PRO A 185 -20.59 -1.26 -1.75
N GLU A 186 -20.36 -2.54 -1.38
CA GLU A 186 -20.84 -3.06 -0.09
C GLU A 186 -20.23 -2.28 1.07
N THR A 187 -18.92 -2.01 1.04
CA THR A 187 -18.24 -1.21 2.07
C THR A 187 -18.74 0.24 2.08
N LYS A 188 -18.83 0.88 0.91
CA LYS A 188 -19.29 2.27 0.79
C LYS A 188 -20.76 2.46 1.20
N SER A 189 -21.57 1.43 1.13
CA SER A 189 -22.95 1.48 1.61
C SER A 189 -23.04 1.76 3.12
N ALA A 190 -22.10 1.22 3.91
CA ALA A 190 -22.00 1.46 5.36
C ALA A 190 -21.07 2.63 5.71
N HIS A 191 -20.04 2.85 4.89
CA HIS A 191 -18.97 3.83 5.09
C HIS A 191 -18.81 4.69 3.81
N PRO A 192 -19.72 5.64 3.51
CA PRO A 192 -19.76 6.32 2.22
C PRO A 192 -18.52 7.16 1.88
N ASP A 193 -17.77 7.60 2.89
CA ASP A 193 -16.57 8.43 2.74
C ASP A 193 -15.27 7.62 2.62
N VAL A 194 -15.33 6.29 2.67
CA VAL A 194 -14.14 5.44 2.55
C VAL A 194 -13.55 5.53 1.14
N CYS A 195 -12.22 5.64 1.07
CA CYS A 195 -11.49 5.77 -0.18
C CYS A 195 -10.75 4.47 -0.52
N PHE A 196 -10.90 3.98 -1.77
CA PHE A 196 -10.16 2.84 -2.28
C PHE A 196 -9.22 3.28 -3.41
N VAL A 197 -7.94 2.96 -3.26
CA VAL A 197 -6.88 3.26 -4.23
C VAL A 197 -6.25 1.96 -4.69
N ALA A 198 -6.27 1.68 -6.00
CA ALA A 198 -5.65 0.49 -6.55
C ALA A 198 -4.17 0.70 -6.87
N GLU A 199 -3.34 -0.24 -6.48
CA GLU A 199 -2.04 -0.39 -7.10
C GLU A 199 -2.18 -1.19 -8.40
N THR A 200 -1.71 -0.58 -9.50
CA THR A 200 -1.72 -1.15 -10.85
C THR A 200 -0.32 -1.05 -11.49
N LEU A 201 0.73 -1.18 -10.65
CA LEU A 201 2.11 -1.11 -11.11
C LEU A 201 2.59 -2.49 -11.58
N GLY A 202 3.28 -2.53 -12.71
CA GLY A 202 3.82 -3.78 -13.27
C GLY A 202 2.79 -4.70 -13.95
N CYS A 203 1.54 -4.27 -14.09
CA CYS A 203 0.49 -5.03 -14.79
C CYS A 203 0.31 -4.58 -16.25
N THR A 204 -0.44 -5.37 -17.02
CA THR A 204 -0.76 -5.06 -18.40
C THR A 204 -1.77 -3.90 -18.52
N ALA A 205 -1.87 -3.30 -19.70
CA ALA A 205 -2.86 -2.27 -19.99
C ALA A 205 -4.30 -2.74 -19.79
N ASP A 206 -4.59 -4.00 -20.14
CA ASP A 206 -5.92 -4.58 -19.96
C ASP A 206 -6.24 -4.79 -18.47
N GLN A 207 -5.32 -5.33 -17.69
CA GLN A 207 -5.46 -5.44 -16.23
C GLN A 207 -5.65 -4.06 -15.57
N THR A 208 -4.87 -3.04 -16.00
CA THR A 208 -5.06 -1.66 -15.50
C THR A 208 -6.47 -1.15 -15.79
N ARG A 209 -7.00 -1.38 -17.02
CA ARG A 209 -8.35 -0.94 -17.42
C ARG A 209 -9.43 -1.64 -16.62
N GLU A 210 -9.34 -2.97 -16.49
CA GLU A 210 -10.29 -3.78 -15.74
C GLU A 210 -10.34 -3.39 -14.27
N THR A 211 -9.16 -3.25 -13.63
CA THR A 211 -9.06 -2.79 -12.24
C THR A 211 -9.65 -1.40 -12.06
N ALA A 212 -9.28 -0.45 -12.95
CA ALA A 212 -9.79 0.91 -12.88
C ALA A 212 -11.33 0.98 -12.99
N ALA A 213 -11.95 0.08 -13.76
CA ALA A 213 -13.39 0.00 -13.94
C ALA A 213 -14.13 -0.66 -12.75
N ALA A 214 -13.43 -1.28 -11.81
CA ALA A 214 -14.02 -2.03 -10.70
C ALA A 214 -14.55 -1.17 -9.54
N GLY A 215 -14.52 0.17 -9.66
CA GLY A 215 -15.12 1.08 -8.68
C GLY A 215 -14.13 1.77 -7.73
N PHE A 216 -12.84 1.67 -7.98
CA PHE A 216 -11.81 2.40 -7.24
C PHE A 216 -11.94 3.92 -7.41
N ASP A 217 -11.63 4.68 -6.37
CA ASP A 217 -11.61 6.14 -6.40
C ASP A 217 -10.38 6.68 -7.13
N TYR A 218 -9.26 5.94 -7.01
CA TYR A 218 -7.98 6.27 -7.65
C TYR A 218 -7.22 4.99 -8.04
N VAL A 219 -6.30 5.13 -8.99
CA VAL A 219 -5.27 4.14 -9.32
C VAL A 219 -3.90 4.82 -9.31
N PHE A 220 -2.85 4.09 -8.91
CA PHE A 220 -1.47 4.57 -9.11
C PHE A 220 -1.07 4.45 -10.58
N ASN A 221 -0.36 5.46 -11.11
CA ASN A 221 0.21 5.41 -12.44
C ASN A 221 1.73 5.24 -12.39
N SER A 222 2.33 4.94 -13.55
CA SER A 222 3.76 4.66 -13.68
C SER A 222 4.62 5.92 -13.89
N SER A 223 4.19 7.09 -13.41
CA SER A 223 4.84 8.39 -13.67
C SER A 223 6.31 8.46 -13.25
N LYS A 224 6.71 7.71 -12.21
CA LYS A 224 8.12 7.61 -11.76
C LYS A 224 9.08 7.24 -12.89
N TRP A 225 8.69 6.32 -13.75
CA TRP A 225 9.56 5.77 -14.80
C TRP A 225 9.50 6.55 -16.11
N TRP A 226 8.66 7.60 -16.19
CA TRP A 226 8.53 8.35 -17.43
C TRP A 226 9.78 9.18 -17.76
N ASN A 227 10.23 9.08 -18.99
CA ASN A 227 11.41 9.78 -19.51
C ASN A 227 11.11 11.17 -20.09
N PHE A 228 9.87 11.68 -19.95
CA PHE A 228 9.38 12.95 -20.51
C PHE A 228 9.42 13.07 -22.05
N ARG A 229 9.49 11.96 -22.77
CA ARG A 229 9.58 11.95 -24.24
C ARG A 229 8.56 11.02 -24.88
N ASP A 230 8.42 9.81 -24.35
CA ASP A 230 7.58 8.78 -24.94
C ASP A 230 6.10 8.96 -24.54
N TRP A 231 5.20 8.48 -25.39
CA TRP A 231 3.77 8.70 -25.21
C TRP A 231 3.11 7.74 -24.21
N TRP A 232 3.78 6.67 -23.81
CA TRP A 232 3.17 5.60 -23.04
C TRP A 232 2.50 6.06 -21.72
N LEU A 233 3.04 7.09 -21.04
CA LEU A 233 2.40 7.61 -19.82
C LEU A 233 1.09 8.32 -20.13
N ILE A 234 1.02 9.06 -21.25
CA ILE A 234 -0.20 9.72 -21.70
C ILE A 234 -1.23 8.66 -22.13
N GLU A 235 -0.78 7.58 -22.79
CA GLU A 235 -1.65 6.44 -23.12
C GLU A 235 -2.20 5.78 -21.86
N GLN A 236 -1.36 5.51 -20.85
CA GLN A 236 -1.79 4.98 -19.56
C GLN A 236 -2.81 5.91 -18.86
N TYR A 237 -2.55 7.22 -18.85
CA TYR A 237 -3.49 8.21 -18.32
C TYR A 237 -4.83 8.16 -19.06
N ASN A 238 -4.82 8.15 -20.38
CA ASN A 238 -6.02 8.09 -21.19
C ASN A 238 -6.80 6.78 -21.01
N LEU A 239 -6.11 5.69 -20.70
CA LEU A 239 -6.71 4.38 -20.45
C LEU A 239 -7.68 4.37 -19.28
N VAL A 240 -7.38 5.14 -18.23
CA VAL A 240 -8.11 5.08 -16.95
C VAL A 240 -8.97 6.31 -16.64
N ARG A 241 -8.70 7.46 -17.27
CA ARG A 241 -9.30 8.77 -16.90
C ARG A 241 -10.81 8.84 -16.96
N GLU A 242 -11.45 7.99 -17.77
CA GLU A 242 -12.91 7.93 -17.89
C GLU A 242 -13.55 7.05 -16.79
N SER A 243 -12.78 6.15 -16.18
CA SER A 243 -13.24 5.22 -15.14
C SER A 243 -12.91 5.71 -13.74
N THR A 244 -11.69 6.25 -13.55
CA THR A 244 -11.21 6.67 -12.24
C THR A 244 -10.13 7.75 -12.35
N ARG A 245 -9.70 8.29 -11.22
CA ARG A 245 -8.62 9.26 -11.12
C ARG A 245 -7.29 8.55 -10.92
N SER A 246 -6.16 9.21 -11.26
CA SER A 246 -4.84 8.64 -10.99
C SER A 246 -4.05 9.41 -9.95
N ILE A 247 -3.10 8.71 -9.32
CA ILE A 247 -2.11 9.24 -8.38
C ILE A 247 -0.73 9.04 -8.99
N SER A 248 0.05 10.09 -9.05
CA SER A 248 1.44 10.08 -9.47
C SER A 248 2.39 10.11 -8.29
N PHE A 249 3.63 9.67 -8.50
CA PHE A 249 4.65 9.69 -7.46
C PHE A 249 6.07 9.78 -8.06
N PRO A 250 7.04 10.43 -7.38
CA PRO A 250 8.42 10.48 -7.82
C PRO A 250 9.21 9.22 -7.48
N GLU A 251 8.84 8.55 -6.41
CA GLU A 251 9.36 7.28 -5.90
C GLU A 251 8.33 6.63 -4.97
N SER A 252 8.48 5.35 -4.67
CA SER A 252 7.67 4.62 -3.69
C SER A 252 8.55 3.83 -2.73
N HIS A 253 7.95 3.14 -1.76
CA HIS A 253 8.65 2.22 -0.86
C HIS A 253 9.26 1.00 -1.58
N ASP A 254 8.78 0.67 -2.79
CA ASP A 254 9.27 -0.46 -3.60
C ASP A 254 10.38 -0.08 -4.58
N THR A 255 10.61 1.21 -4.79
CA THR A 255 11.58 1.69 -5.77
C THR A 255 12.88 2.13 -5.11
N ASP A 256 13.93 2.25 -5.91
CA ASP A 256 15.12 2.96 -5.48
C ASP A 256 14.78 4.43 -5.19
N ARG A 257 15.52 5.02 -4.26
CA ARG A 257 15.36 6.43 -3.93
C ARG A 257 15.78 7.30 -5.10
N LEU A 258 14.95 8.23 -5.48
CA LEU A 258 15.24 9.17 -6.56
C LEU A 258 16.52 9.98 -6.27
N SER A 259 16.79 10.29 -5.00
CA SER A 259 18.02 10.98 -4.58
C SER A 259 19.27 10.16 -4.89
N GLU A 260 19.20 8.82 -4.79
CA GLU A 260 20.31 7.95 -5.19
C GLU A 260 20.45 7.91 -6.70
N GLU A 261 19.36 7.68 -7.43
CA GLU A 261 19.33 7.65 -8.90
C GLU A 261 19.87 8.96 -9.52
N MET A 262 19.59 10.10 -8.89
CA MET A 262 19.95 11.44 -9.38
C MET A 262 21.20 12.00 -8.72
N ASN A 263 21.97 11.20 -7.97
CA ASN A 263 23.18 11.63 -7.26
C ASN A 263 22.97 12.90 -6.39
N GLY A 264 21.81 13.00 -5.72
CA GLY A 264 21.47 14.13 -4.86
C GLY A 264 21.16 15.43 -5.61
N ASN A 265 20.84 15.37 -6.90
CA ASN A 265 20.47 16.56 -7.70
C ASN A 265 19.11 17.11 -7.26
N ILE A 266 19.11 18.13 -6.41
CA ILE A 266 17.91 18.76 -5.85
C ILE A 266 16.97 19.28 -6.94
N ALA A 267 17.49 19.84 -8.04
CA ALA A 267 16.65 20.33 -9.13
C ALA A 267 15.88 19.20 -9.81
N ALA A 268 16.51 18.04 -9.97
CA ALA A 268 15.86 16.85 -10.53
C ALA A 268 14.79 16.29 -9.56
N LEU A 269 15.08 16.25 -8.25
CA LEU A 269 14.09 15.83 -7.24
C LEU A 269 12.85 16.74 -7.27
N LYS A 270 13.05 18.05 -7.22
CA LYS A 270 11.96 19.04 -7.32
C LYS A 270 11.17 18.91 -8.62
N GLN A 271 11.85 18.76 -9.76
CA GLN A 271 11.20 18.60 -11.05
C GLN A 271 10.29 17.37 -11.08
N ARG A 272 10.78 16.22 -10.57
CA ARG A 272 10.01 14.97 -10.54
C ARG A 272 8.81 15.07 -9.63
N TYR A 273 8.98 15.65 -8.45
CA TYR A 273 7.86 15.85 -7.52
C TYR A 273 6.82 16.83 -8.09
N LEU A 274 7.24 17.97 -8.64
CA LEU A 274 6.33 18.93 -9.27
C LEU A 274 5.58 18.32 -10.43
N PHE A 275 6.25 17.52 -11.25
CA PHE A 275 5.58 16.79 -12.32
C PHE A 275 4.50 15.85 -11.75
N ALA A 276 4.83 15.02 -10.77
CA ALA A 276 3.89 14.12 -10.14
C ALA A 276 2.69 14.86 -9.53
N ALA A 277 2.94 16.00 -8.86
CA ALA A 277 1.90 16.81 -8.24
C ALA A 277 0.95 17.50 -9.23
N LEU A 278 1.41 17.78 -10.46
CA LEU A 278 0.64 18.53 -11.46
C LEU A 278 0.03 17.64 -12.54
N PHE A 279 0.55 16.43 -12.75
CA PHE A 279 0.11 15.55 -13.81
C PHE A 279 -1.21 14.85 -13.52
N SER A 280 -1.46 14.50 -12.27
CA SER A 280 -2.58 13.66 -11.86
C SER A 280 -3.50 14.34 -10.82
N ALA A 281 -4.63 13.71 -10.53
CA ALA A 281 -5.58 14.15 -9.52
C ALA A 281 -5.09 13.94 -8.07
N GLY A 282 -4.02 13.16 -7.91
CA GLY A 282 -3.36 12.94 -6.63
C GLY A 282 -1.85 12.79 -6.78
N VAL A 283 -1.13 13.04 -5.69
CA VAL A 283 0.31 12.82 -5.58
C VAL A 283 0.63 12.05 -4.30
N MET A 284 1.59 11.13 -4.38
CA MET A 284 2.17 10.45 -3.23
C MET A 284 3.65 10.78 -3.11
N MET A 285 4.11 10.94 -1.87
CA MET A 285 5.52 11.11 -1.53
C MET A 285 5.85 10.17 -0.36
N PRO A 286 6.83 9.27 -0.46
CA PRO A 286 7.25 8.46 0.67
C PRO A 286 8.13 9.28 1.62
N MET A 287 8.02 8.97 2.92
CA MET A 287 8.80 9.61 3.97
C MET A 287 10.31 9.51 3.68
N GLY A 288 11.03 10.61 3.95
CA GLY A 288 12.45 10.76 3.69
C GLY A 288 12.78 11.32 2.30
N PHE A 289 11.83 11.38 1.35
CA PHE A 289 12.04 12.06 0.07
C PHE A 289 12.39 13.54 0.29
N GLU A 290 11.69 14.19 1.18
CA GLU A 290 11.86 15.60 1.54
C GLU A 290 13.27 15.92 2.10
N TYR A 291 13.96 14.92 2.63
CA TYR A 291 15.33 15.03 3.12
C TYR A 291 16.37 14.50 2.12
N GLY A 292 15.95 14.10 0.92
CA GLY A 292 16.82 13.51 -0.07
C GLY A 292 17.49 12.22 0.41
N MET A 293 16.76 11.39 1.17
CA MET A 293 17.26 10.10 1.61
C MET A 293 17.67 9.25 0.42
N ARG A 294 18.82 8.57 0.54
CA ARG A 294 19.38 7.70 -0.51
C ARG A 294 19.18 6.23 -0.24
N LYS A 295 19.12 5.85 1.04
CA LYS A 295 18.94 4.45 1.42
C LYS A 295 17.53 4.01 1.03
N ARG A 296 17.45 2.96 0.18
CA ARG A 296 16.19 2.33 -0.21
C ARG A 296 15.47 1.79 1.01
N LEU A 297 14.14 1.92 1.02
CA LEU A 297 13.29 1.24 1.99
C LEU A 297 13.26 -0.26 1.68
N HIS A 298 13.22 -1.07 2.72
CA HIS A 298 13.14 -2.51 2.61
C HIS A 298 12.10 -3.03 3.58
N VAL A 299 11.14 -3.81 3.07
CA VAL A 299 9.96 -4.29 3.81
C VAL A 299 10.27 -5.24 4.99
N ILE A 300 11.54 -5.62 5.18
CA ILE A 300 12.02 -6.47 6.27
C ILE A 300 13.07 -5.74 7.13
N ASN A 301 14.08 -5.11 6.47
CA ASN A 301 15.33 -4.73 7.13
C ASN A 301 15.42 -3.24 7.46
N THR A 302 14.46 -2.40 7.04
CA THR A 302 14.46 -0.98 7.42
C THR A 302 14.19 -0.84 8.92
N THR A 303 14.89 0.10 9.54
CA THR A 303 14.75 0.43 10.96
C THR A 303 14.72 1.96 11.14
N PRO A 304 14.27 2.48 12.28
CA PRO A 304 14.33 3.92 12.56
C PRO A 304 15.75 4.49 12.52
N ALA A 305 16.79 3.66 12.73
CA ALA A 305 18.19 4.08 12.63
C ALA A 305 18.63 4.38 11.18
N ASP A 306 17.83 3.99 10.18
CA ASP A 306 18.10 4.26 8.76
C ASP A 306 17.71 5.68 8.34
N TRP A 307 17.13 6.45 9.24
CA TRP A 307 16.74 7.83 8.98
C TRP A 307 17.96 8.69 8.64
N GLN A 308 17.93 9.35 7.50
CA GLN A 308 19.04 10.17 7.00
C GLN A 308 18.60 11.62 6.85
N LEU A 309 19.30 12.51 7.55
CA LEU A 309 19.18 13.96 7.38
C LEU A 309 20.41 14.44 6.58
N ASN A 310 20.24 14.58 5.26
CA ASN A 310 21.35 14.94 4.36
C ASN A 310 21.57 16.46 4.19
N GLY A 311 20.99 17.27 5.08
CA GLY A 311 21.01 18.73 4.96
C GLY A 311 20.16 19.26 3.79
N ILE A 312 19.33 18.41 3.20
CA ILE A 312 18.35 18.76 2.17
C ILE A 312 17.00 18.93 2.87
N ASP A 313 16.28 19.96 2.47
CA ASP A 313 14.87 20.21 2.83
C ASP A 313 14.19 20.72 1.54
N LEU A 314 13.41 19.84 0.88
CA LEU A 314 12.87 20.05 -0.49
C LEU A 314 11.61 20.93 -0.50
#